data_51aa1288b2909b86fb19add03cfbc568
#
_entry.id   51aa1288b2909b86fb19add03cfbc568
#
_cell.length_a   1.000
_cell.length_b   1.000
_cell.length_c   1.000
_cell.angle_alpha   90.00
_cell.angle_beta   90.00
_cell.angle_gamma   90.00
#
_symmetry.space_group_name_H-M   'P 1'
#
loop_
_entity.id
_entity.type
_entity.pdbx_description
1 polymer ?
#
loop_
_entity_poly.entity_id
_entity_poly.type
_entity_poly.pdbx_seq_one_letter_code
_entity_poly.pdbx_strand_id
1 'polypeptide(L)'
;KKPKNIIIDFVEEHKPLGTAGSLGLLEKKPKAPFFLINGDILTKVNFSQMLNFHISHKALITVGVREYLQKIPFGVLETKGINIKSIKEKPTMKSFINGGIYIIDPQVLNYIPKGEFKHITEVIEILLKEKSKVIGFPIHEYWIDVGQHNDLQKAETEFEENFFNG
;
A
#
# COMPACT_ATOMS: atom_id res chain seq x y z
N LYS A 1 -15.25 4.08 21.10
CA LYS A 1 -14.95 5.36 21.82
C LYS A 1 -13.89 6.10 21.01
N LYS A 2 -14.11 7.38 20.64
CA LYS A 2 -13.04 8.21 20.03
C LYS A 2 -11.84 8.28 20.98
N PRO A 3 -10.61 8.04 20.49
CA PRO A 3 -9.43 8.28 21.32
C PRO A 3 -9.41 9.75 21.74
N LYS A 4 -9.03 10.01 23.00
CA LYS A 4 -8.89 11.39 23.48
C LYS A 4 -7.77 12.06 22.72
N ASN A 5 -7.99 13.31 22.24
CA ASN A 5 -7.03 14.15 21.51
C ASN A 5 -6.77 13.82 20.02
N ILE A 6 -7.70 13.15 19.33
CA ILE A 6 -7.65 13.00 17.87
C ILE A 6 -8.71 13.89 17.23
N ILE A 7 -8.30 14.70 16.27
CA ILE A 7 -9.17 15.45 15.37
C ILE A 7 -9.49 14.52 14.17
N ILE A 8 -10.76 14.36 13.86
CA ILE A 8 -11.23 13.59 12.71
C ILE A 8 -12.01 14.54 11.82
N ASP A 9 -11.50 14.74 10.61
CA ASP A 9 -12.16 15.50 9.56
C ASP A 9 -12.64 14.53 8.47
N PHE A 10 -13.70 14.86 7.77
CA PHE A 10 -14.28 14.06 6.70
C PHE A 10 -14.20 14.84 5.38
N VAL A 11 -13.88 14.12 4.32
CA VAL A 11 -13.94 14.61 2.94
C VAL A 11 -15.03 13.81 2.23
N GLU A 12 -16.07 14.51 1.76
CA GLU A 12 -17.18 13.90 1.04
C GLU A 12 -16.88 13.86 -0.46
N GLU A 13 -17.00 12.68 -1.05
CA GLU A 13 -16.90 12.47 -2.49
C GLU A 13 -18.31 12.38 -3.09
N HIS A 14 -18.68 13.30 -3.98
CA HIS A 14 -19.98 13.22 -4.70
C HIS A 14 -20.02 12.10 -5.74
N LYS A 15 -18.87 11.57 -6.13
CA LYS A 15 -18.65 10.40 -6.98
C LYS A 15 -17.35 9.74 -6.57
N PRO A 16 -17.19 8.41 -6.76
CA PRO A 16 -15.92 7.75 -6.46
C PRO A 16 -14.75 8.40 -7.20
N LEU A 17 -13.70 8.78 -6.47
CA LEU A 17 -12.52 9.46 -7.03
C LEU A 17 -11.26 8.56 -7.06
N GLY A 18 -11.40 7.27 -6.76
CA GLY A 18 -10.27 6.33 -6.68
C GLY A 18 -9.47 6.49 -5.38
N THR A 19 -8.36 5.77 -5.28
CA THR A 19 -7.61 5.68 -4.02
C THR A 19 -6.77 6.92 -3.68
N ALA A 20 -6.67 7.90 -4.56
CA ALA A 20 -5.93 9.14 -4.33
C ALA A 20 -6.74 10.41 -4.62
N GLY A 21 -7.81 10.35 -5.39
CA GLY A 21 -8.52 11.54 -5.88
C GLY A 21 -9.13 12.39 -4.76
N SER A 22 -9.55 11.77 -3.64
CA SER A 22 -10.02 12.49 -2.44
C SER A 22 -8.96 13.43 -1.85
N LEU A 23 -7.66 13.12 -2.00
CA LEU A 23 -6.60 14.01 -1.56
C LEU A 23 -6.61 15.36 -2.28
N GLY A 24 -7.12 15.39 -3.52
CA GLY A 24 -7.33 16.64 -4.28
C GLY A 24 -8.42 17.55 -3.71
N LEU A 25 -9.30 17.01 -2.86
CA LEU A 25 -10.39 17.75 -2.20
C LEU A 25 -9.98 18.37 -0.86
N LEU A 26 -8.80 18.04 -0.34
CA LEU A 26 -8.34 18.56 0.94
C LEU A 26 -8.27 20.10 0.91
N GLU A 27 -9.06 20.76 1.77
CA GLU A 27 -9.04 22.22 1.92
C GLU A 27 -7.71 22.71 2.51
N LYS A 28 -7.18 21.95 3.48
CA LYS A 28 -5.89 22.21 4.13
C LYS A 28 -4.90 21.14 3.72
N LYS A 29 -4.00 21.49 2.82
CA LYS A 29 -2.92 20.58 2.40
C LYS A 29 -1.95 20.32 3.55
N PRO A 30 -1.54 19.06 3.81
CA PRO A 30 -0.47 18.74 4.74
C PRO A 30 0.81 19.51 4.40
N LYS A 31 1.56 19.92 5.43
CA LYS A 31 2.85 20.63 5.28
C LYS A 31 4.05 19.71 5.54
N ALA A 32 3.82 18.50 5.98
CA ALA A 32 4.82 17.47 6.26
C ALA A 32 4.36 16.15 5.64
N PRO A 33 5.26 15.17 5.46
CA PRO A 33 4.89 13.83 5.01
C PRO A 33 3.76 13.24 5.86
N PHE A 34 2.82 12.59 5.21
CA PHE A 34 1.62 12.05 5.85
C PHE A 34 1.33 10.63 5.35
N PHE A 35 0.58 9.88 6.15
CA PHE A 35 0.13 8.53 5.79
C PHE A 35 -1.14 8.59 4.94
N LEU A 36 -1.15 7.76 3.89
CA LEU A 36 -2.35 7.36 3.16
C LEU A 36 -2.51 5.86 3.37
N ILE A 37 -3.68 5.44 3.85
CA ILE A 37 -3.93 4.03 4.19
C ILE A 37 -5.28 3.64 3.62
N ASN A 38 -5.35 2.48 2.95
CA ASN A 38 -6.61 1.89 2.55
C ASN A 38 -7.45 1.54 3.79
N GLY A 39 -8.77 1.77 3.72
CA GLY A 39 -9.67 1.61 4.86
C GLY A 39 -9.92 0.16 5.29
N ASP A 40 -9.51 -0.80 4.48
CA ASP A 40 -9.66 -2.24 4.65
C ASP A 40 -8.39 -2.95 5.13
N ILE A 41 -7.36 -2.22 5.54
CA ILE A 41 -6.09 -2.79 6.04
C ILE A 41 -6.09 -2.90 7.55
N LEU A 42 -5.79 -4.10 8.05
CA LEU A 42 -5.49 -4.36 9.46
C LEU A 42 -4.02 -4.77 9.60
N THR A 43 -3.24 -4.03 10.42
CA THR A 43 -1.78 -4.21 10.47
C THR A 43 -1.17 -3.83 11.81
N LYS A 44 -0.03 -4.45 12.11
CA LYS A 44 0.87 -4.08 13.23
C LYS A 44 2.14 -3.36 12.74
N VAL A 45 2.16 -2.83 11.51
CA VAL A 45 3.31 -2.12 10.98
C VAL A 45 3.77 -1.00 11.92
N ASN A 46 5.08 -0.86 12.09
CA ASN A 46 5.64 0.23 12.87
C ASN A 46 5.63 1.54 12.06
N PHE A 47 4.58 2.33 12.21
CA PHE A 47 4.41 3.61 11.51
C PHE A 47 5.55 4.58 11.75
N SER A 48 6.11 4.61 12.98
CA SER A 48 7.24 5.49 13.29
C SER A 48 8.51 5.09 12.54
N GLN A 49 8.79 3.79 12.44
CA GLN A 49 9.93 3.29 11.65
C GLN A 49 9.73 3.59 10.17
N MET A 50 8.53 3.37 9.64
CA MET A 50 8.22 3.66 8.24
C MET A 50 8.38 5.15 7.92
N LEU A 51 7.94 6.05 8.83
CA LEU A 51 8.10 7.50 8.66
C LEU A 51 9.58 7.91 8.69
N ASN A 52 10.35 7.39 9.64
CA ASN A 52 11.78 7.66 9.73
C ASN A 52 12.52 7.17 8.48
N PHE A 53 12.13 6.00 7.96
CA PHE A 53 12.66 5.46 6.71
C PHE A 53 12.37 6.40 5.52
N HIS A 54 11.13 6.88 5.39
CA HIS A 54 10.74 7.83 4.35
C HIS A 54 11.59 9.11 4.40
N ILE A 55 11.68 9.72 5.58
CA ILE A 55 12.41 10.98 5.80
C ILE A 55 13.90 10.80 5.50
N SER A 56 14.53 9.75 6.04
CA SER A 56 15.96 9.48 5.86
C SER A 56 16.33 9.26 4.38
N HIS A 57 15.42 8.69 3.61
CA HIS A 57 15.62 8.46 2.18
C HIS A 57 15.18 9.64 1.30
N LYS A 58 14.55 10.67 1.86
CA LYS A 58 14.02 11.83 1.12
C LYS A 58 13.17 11.39 -0.08
N ALA A 59 12.26 10.47 0.13
CA ALA A 59 11.40 9.94 -0.92
C ALA A 59 10.18 10.85 -1.14
N LEU A 60 9.59 10.84 -2.34
CA LEU A 60 8.29 11.45 -2.59
C LEU A 60 7.15 10.53 -2.15
N ILE A 61 7.30 9.23 -2.39
CA ILE A 61 6.37 8.21 -1.88
C ILE A 61 7.18 7.06 -1.30
N THR A 62 6.76 6.58 -0.13
CA THR A 62 7.16 5.28 0.42
C THR A 62 5.93 4.37 0.40
N VAL A 63 6.03 3.23 -0.27
CA VAL A 63 4.98 2.22 -0.34
C VAL A 63 5.29 1.12 0.65
N GLY A 64 4.37 0.78 1.54
CA GLY A 64 4.45 -0.45 2.32
C GLY A 64 4.33 -1.65 1.38
N VAL A 65 5.35 -2.50 1.35
CA VAL A 65 5.39 -3.67 0.46
C VAL A 65 5.42 -4.95 1.27
N ARG A 66 4.67 -5.94 0.83
CA ARG A 66 4.63 -7.25 1.46
C ARG A 66 5.13 -8.31 0.50
N GLU A 67 5.89 -9.26 1.05
CA GLU A 67 6.27 -10.45 0.32
C GLU A 67 5.05 -11.37 0.12
N TYR A 68 4.81 -11.77 -1.12
CA TYR A 68 3.77 -12.71 -1.51
C TYR A 68 4.39 -13.93 -2.18
N LEU A 69 4.09 -15.10 -1.63
CA LEU A 69 4.58 -16.38 -2.12
C LEU A 69 3.45 -17.12 -2.82
N GLN A 70 3.58 -17.30 -4.13
CA GLN A 70 2.65 -18.06 -4.94
C GLN A 70 3.25 -19.41 -5.32
N LYS A 71 2.67 -20.50 -4.83
CA LYS A 71 3.02 -21.86 -5.24
C LYS A 71 2.36 -22.19 -6.58
N ILE A 72 3.17 -22.53 -7.58
CA ILE A 72 2.66 -23.02 -8.87
C ILE A 72 2.63 -24.54 -8.78
N PRO A 73 1.45 -25.20 -8.89
CA PRO A 73 1.34 -26.65 -8.69
C PRO A 73 1.81 -27.49 -9.87
N PHE A 74 2.48 -26.87 -10.85
CA PHE A 74 2.94 -27.47 -12.11
C PHE A 74 4.42 -27.18 -12.36
N GLY A 75 5.05 -27.96 -13.25
CA GLY A 75 6.35 -27.63 -13.80
C GLY A 75 6.30 -26.37 -14.65
N VAL A 76 7.12 -25.38 -14.33
CA VAL A 76 7.24 -24.11 -15.07
C VAL A 76 8.39 -24.21 -16.05
N LEU A 77 8.09 -23.96 -17.33
CA LEU A 77 9.05 -24.01 -18.41
C LEU A 77 9.49 -22.60 -18.81
N GLU A 78 10.78 -22.41 -18.96
CA GLU A 78 11.33 -21.25 -19.63
C GLU A 78 11.58 -21.60 -21.09
N THR A 79 11.02 -20.80 -22.03
CA THR A 79 11.11 -21.07 -23.46
C THR A 79 11.76 -19.90 -24.22
N LYS A 80 12.41 -20.21 -25.35
CA LYS A 80 12.83 -19.24 -26.35
C LYS A 80 12.33 -19.74 -27.71
N GLY A 81 11.24 -19.15 -28.21
CA GLY A 81 10.48 -19.70 -29.33
C GLY A 81 9.95 -21.10 -28.96
N ILE A 82 10.20 -22.10 -29.79
CA ILE A 82 9.78 -23.49 -29.58
C ILE A 82 10.73 -24.29 -28.65
N ASN A 83 11.89 -23.75 -28.32
CA ASN A 83 12.90 -24.46 -27.53
C ASN A 83 12.71 -24.25 -26.03
N ILE A 84 12.66 -25.35 -25.28
CA ILE A 84 12.67 -25.35 -23.81
C ILE A 84 14.11 -25.09 -23.35
N LYS A 85 14.27 -24.10 -22.46
CA LYS A 85 15.55 -23.70 -21.87
C LYS A 85 15.77 -24.31 -20.49
N SER A 86 14.72 -24.31 -19.69
CA SER A 86 14.75 -24.86 -18.35
C SER A 86 13.38 -25.35 -17.92
N ILE A 87 13.34 -26.19 -16.89
CA ILE A 87 12.13 -26.60 -16.20
C ILE A 87 12.36 -26.47 -14.69
N LYS A 88 11.39 -25.93 -13.97
CA LYS A 88 11.36 -25.89 -12.51
C LYS A 88 10.08 -26.57 -12.03
N GLU A 89 10.21 -27.68 -11.31
CA GLU A 89 9.07 -28.42 -10.80
C GLU A 89 8.48 -27.72 -9.58
N LYS A 90 7.17 -27.42 -9.66
CA LYS A 90 6.35 -26.81 -8.58
C LYS A 90 7.04 -25.64 -7.87
N PRO A 91 7.53 -24.62 -8.60
CA PRO A 91 8.26 -23.54 -7.97
C PRO A 91 7.37 -22.67 -7.12
N THR A 92 7.95 -22.06 -6.09
CA THR A 92 7.35 -20.95 -5.38
C THR A 92 7.85 -19.64 -6.01
N MET A 93 6.92 -18.88 -6.59
CA MET A 93 7.21 -17.54 -7.10
C MET A 93 7.10 -16.53 -5.95
N LYS A 94 8.10 -15.67 -5.84
CA LYS A 94 8.15 -14.59 -4.87
C LYS A 94 7.90 -13.27 -5.58
N SER A 95 6.94 -12.51 -5.08
CA SER A 95 6.63 -11.15 -5.55
C SER A 95 6.52 -10.22 -4.36
N PHE A 96 6.74 -8.92 -4.60
CA PHE A 96 6.37 -7.89 -3.64
C PHE A 96 5.05 -7.27 -4.09
N ILE A 97 4.07 -7.27 -3.20
CA ILE A 97 2.75 -6.67 -3.45
C ILE A 97 2.62 -5.36 -2.69
N ASN A 98 1.74 -4.51 -3.20
CA ASN A 98 1.36 -3.26 -2.56
C ASN A 98 0.54 -3.54 -1.30
N GLY A 99 1.02 -3.06 -0.15
CA GLY A 99 0.37 -3.28 1.14
C GLY A 99 -0.72 -2.27 1.50
N GLY A 100 -1.11 -1.37 0.59
CA GLY A 100 -2.18 -0.39 0.85
C GLY A 100 -1.84 0.67 1.90
N ILE A 101 -0.56 0.83 2.25
CA ILE A 101 -0.05 1.79 3.22
C ILE A 101 1.03 2.61 2.54
N TYR A 102 0.90 3.93 2.60
CA TYR A 102 1.83 4.83 1.94
C TYR A 102 2.23 5.97 2.86
N ILE A 103 3.43 6.50 2.66
CA ILE A 103 3.81 7.84 3.14
C ILE A 103 4.00 8.72 1.91
N ILE A 104 3.35 9.84 1.95
CA ILE A 104 3.24 10.80 0.84
C ILE A 104 3.90 12.11 1.26
N ASP A 105 4.90 12.56 0.49
CA ASP A 105 5.41 13.95 0.60
C ASP A 105 4.34 14.91 0.06
N PRO A 106 4.10 16.07 0.70
CA PRO A 106 3.10 17.04 0.26
C PRO A 106 3.22 17.48 -1.21
N GLN A 107 4.41 17.45 -1.80
CA GLN A 107 4.65 17.80 -3.20
C GLN A 107 3.87 16.88 -4.16
N VAL A 108 3.60 15.65 -3.76
CA VAL A 108 2.83 14.66 -4.55
C VAL A 108 1.40 15.13 -4.81
N LEU A 109 0.84 15.97 -3.95
CA LEU A 109 -0.51 16.53 -4.15
C LEU A 109 -0.63 17.38 -5.42
N ASN A 110 0.47 17.83 -6.01
CA ASN A 110 0.46 18.54 -7.29
C ASN A 110 0.14 17.64 -8.48
N TYR A 111 0.24 16.32 -8.31
CA TYR A 111 -0.10 15.30 -9.32
C TYR A 111 -1.56 14.81 -9.21
N ILE A 112 -2.32 15.36 -8.25
CA ILE A 112 -3.69 14.94 -7.97
C ILE A 112 -4.64 16.11 -8.22
N PRO A 113 -5.28 16.20 -9.41
CA PRO A 113 -6.20 17.27 -9.73
C PRO A 113 -7.45 17.23 -8.83
N LYS A 114 -7.97 18.42 -8.52
CA LYS A 114 -9.15 18.53 -7.66
C LYS A 114 -10.40 17.97 -8.35
N GLY A 115 -11.06 17.00 -7.70
CA GLY A 115 -12.34 16.45 -8.16
C GLY A 115 -12.24 15.50 -9.34
N GLU A 116 -11.03 15.06 -9.71
CA GLU A 116 -10.79 14.06 -10.75
C GLU A 116 -10.53 12.69 -10.15
N PHE A 117 -10.94 11.66 -10.88
CA PHE A 117 -10.64 10.28 -10.54
C PHE A 117 -9.14 10.01 -10.71
N LYS A 118 -8.51 9.49 -9.65
CA LYS A 118 -7.09 9.13 -9.65
C LYS A 118 -6.80 8.00 -8.68
N HIS A 119 -6.14 6.95 -9.15
CA HIS A 119 -5.54 5.95 -8.27
C HIS A 119 -4.15 6.36 -7.82
N ILE A 120 -3.76 5.99 -6.60
CA ILE A 120 -2.40 6.24 -6.10
C ILE A 120 -1.34 5.51 -6.95
N THR A 121 -1.67 4.37 -7.53
CA THR A 121 -0.79 3.62 -8.43
C THR A 121 -0.46 4.41 -9.69
N GLU A 122 -1.43 5.14 -10.26
CA GLU A 122 -1.18 6.01 -11.42
C GLU A 122 -0.25 7.16 -11.08
N VAL A 123 -0.38 7.74 -9.88
CA VAL A 123 0.54 8.78 -9.39
C VAL A 123 1.94 8.21 -9.24
N ILE A 124 2.08 7.00 -8.68
CA ILE A 124 3.35 6.29 -8.57
C ILE A 124 3.98 6.07 -9.95
N GLU A 125 3.20 5.62 -10.94
CA GLU A 125 3.69 5.41 -12.31
C GLU A 125 4.21 6.70 -12.95
N ILE A 126 3.52 7.83 -12.74
CA ILE A 126 3.97 9.14 -13.23
C ILE A 126 5.32 9.49 -12.60
N LEU A 127 5.43 9.41 -11.29
CA LEU A 127 6.65 9.71 -10.55
C LEU A 127 7.83 8.82 -10.98
N LEU A 128 7.59 7.53 -11.21
CA LEU A 128 8.61 6.60 -11.71
C LEU A 128 9.09 6.96 -13.13
N LYS A 129 8.19 7.36 -14.02
CA LYS A 129 8.54 7.86 -15.38
C LYS A 129 9.39 9.12 -15.31
N GLU A 130 9.13 10.00 -14.34
CA GLU A 130 9.92 11.21 -14.08
C GLU A 130 11.22 10.93 -13.30
N LYS A 131 11.54 9.67 -13.02
CA LYS A 131 12.70 9.26 -12.22
C LYS A 131 12.70 9.85 -10.81
N SER A 132 11.54 10.20 -10.30
CA SER A 132 11.35 10.65 -8.93
C SER A 132 11.52 9.50 -7.95
N LYS A 133 11.92 9.82 -6.72
CA LYS A 133 12.24 8.80 -5.72
C LYS A 133 10.99 8.22 -5.09
N VAL A 134 10.58 7.04 -5.54
CA VAL A 134 9.55 6.18 -4.96
C VAL A 134 10.24 4.93 -4.42
N ILE A 135 9.99 4.57 -3.15
CA ILE A 135 10.67 3.46 -2.47
C ILE A 135 9.70 2.52 -1.78
N GLY A 136 10.11 1.26 -1.59
CA GLY A 136 9.35 0.26 -0.84
C GLY A 136 9.85 0.13 0.60
N PHE A 137 8.94 0.09 1.56
CA PHE A 137 9.21 -0.27 2.95
C PHE A 137 8.67 -1.67 3.22
N PRO A 138 9.50 -2.67 3.59
CA PRO A 138 9.04 -4.03 3.80
C PRO A 138 8.19 -4.13 5.08
N ILE A 139 6.99 -4.71 4.94
CA ILE A 139 6.11 -5.02 6.07
C ILE A 139 6.31 -6.48 6.41
N HIS A 140 6.91 -6.75 7.57
CA HIS A 140 7.12 -8.10 8.09
C HIS A 140 6.09 -8.48 9.16
N GLU A 141 5.50 -7.46 9.79
CA GLU A 141 4.52 -7.58 10.85
C GLU A 141 3.19 -8.15 10.32
N TYR A 142 2.26 -8.41 11.25
CA TYR A 142 0.91 -8.79 10.88
C TYR A 142 0.28 -7.76 9.93
N TRP A 143 -0.27 -8.27 8.84
CA TRP A 143 -0.94 -7.47 7.82
C TRP A 143 -1.97 -8.33 7.10
N ILE A 144 -3.17 -7.83 6.95
CA ILE A 144 -4.24 -8.44 6.17
C ILE A 144 -5.05 -7.33 5.48
N ASP A 145 -5.42 -7.58 4.23
CA ASP A 145 -6.38 -6.82 3.46
C ASP A 145 -7.74 -7.50 3.62
N VAL A 146 -8.72 -6.78 4.16
CA VAL A 146 -10.06 -7.31 4.50
C VAL A 146 -11.06 -7.04 3.36
N GLY A 147 -10.59 -7.01 2.13
CA GLY A 147 -11.39 -6.70 0.94
C GLY A 147 -12.42 -7.76 0.55
N GLN A 148 -12.30 -8.99 1.07
CA GLN A 148 -13.24 -10.09 0.79
C GLN A 148 -13.88 -10.60 2.08
N HIS A 149 -15.10 -11.19 1.95
CA HIS A 149 -15.85 -11.69 3.12
C HIS A 149 -15.07 -12.75 3.93
N ASN A 150 -14.33 -13.61 3.26
CA ASN A 150 -13.49 -14.62 3.92
C ASN A 150 -12.33 -14.00 4.71
N ASP A 151 -11.80 -12.87 4.23
CA ASP A 151 -10.72 -12.14 4.91
C ASP A 151 -11.23 -11.45 6.17
N LEU A 152 -12.49 -11.00 6.18
CA LEU A 152 -13.13 -10.42 7.37
C LEU A 152 -13.25 -11.46 8.49
N GLN A 153 -13.75 -12.67 8.19
CA GLN A 153 -13.86 -13.76 9.18
C GLN A 153 -12.48 -14.15 9.74
N LYS A 154 -11.47 -14.20 8.86
CA LYS A 154 -10.10 -14.47 9.27
C LYS A 154 -9.57 -13.34 10.16
N ALA A 155 -9.79 -12.09 9.78
CA ALA A 155 -9.37 -10.93 10.55
C ALA A 155 -10.03 -10.90 11.93
N GLU A 156 -11.32 -11.22 12.06
CA GLU A 156 -12.03 -11.31 13.33
C GLU A 156 -11.41 -12.38 14.25
N THR A 157 -11.09 -13.56 13.71
CA THR A 157 -10.46 -14.65 14.48
C THR A 157 -9.05 -14.30 14.93
N GLU A 158 -8.26 -13.67 14.04
CA GLU A 158 -6.86 -13.34 14.31
C GLU A 158 -6.69 -12.04 15.11
N PHE A 159 -7.73 -11.20 15.20
CA PHE A 159 -7.65 -9.88 15.83
C PHE A 159 -7.32 -9.96 17.32
N GLU A 160 -8.01 -10.83 18.06
CA GLU A 160 -7.77 -11.00 19.49
C GLU A 160 -6.36 -11.51 19.75
N GLU A 161 -5.90 -12.48 18.98
CA GLU A 161 -4.55 -13.05 19.11
C GLU A 161 -3.46 -12.01 18.83
N ASN A 162 -3.64 -11.22 17.76
CA ASN A 162 -2.62 -10.29 17.31
C ASN A 162 -2.62 -8.94 18.02
N PHE A 163 -3.75 -8.47 18.59
CA PHE A 163 -3.84 -7.11 19.13
C PHE A 163 -4.09 -7.03 20.62
N PHE A 164 -4.59 -8.11 21.28
CA PHE A 164 -4.88 -8.11 22.72
C PHE A 164 -4.03 -9.09 23.52
N ASN A 165 -3.48 -10.14 22.91
CA ASN A 165 -2.69 -11.17 23.58
C ASN A 165 -1.18 -11.05 23.33
N GLY A 166 -0.71 -9.90 22.86
CA GLY A 166 0.69 -9.61 22.55
C GLY A 166 1.32 -8.59 23.50
#